data_92ed1fe47b7b3af1fb5de8ff05989e3d
#
_entry.id   92ed1fe47b7b3af1fb5de8ff05989e3d
#
_cell.length_a   1.000
_cell.length_b   1.000
_cell.length_c   1.000
_cell.angle_alpha   90.00
_cell.angle_beta   90.00
_cell.angle_gamma   90.00
#
_symmetry.space_group_name_H-M   'P 1'
#
loop_
_entity.id
_entity.type
_entity.pdbx_description
1 polymer ?
#
loop_
_entity_poly.entity_id
_entity_poly.type
_entity_poly.pdbx_seq_one_letter_code
_entity_poly.pdbx_strand_id
1 'polypeptide(L)'
;MVKVETLGAGGGSIAHLNGGQLQVGPESAGSNPGPVAYGQGNDRPTVTDANVVLGRIDPDNPIGGKLDRLDVAAAARAIDTHVGAKLGLSTTEAAEAILTVANSRMAGAIRLVSIERGFDPKRFAFMPFGGGGALHAGAMLADVGLARAIVPRYPGVT
;
A
#
# COMPACT_ATOMS: atom_id res chain seq x y z
N MET A 1 -14.57 -4.03 -24.47
CA MET A 1 -13.11 -3.82 -24.31
C MET A 1 -12.85 -3.47 -22.84
N VAL A 2 -11.99 -4.23 -22.15
CA VAL A 2 -11.55 -3.89 -20.79
C VAL A 2 -10.60 -2.70 -20.89
N LYS A 3 -10.89 -1.63 -20.13
CA LYS A 3 -10.01 -0.47 -20.04
C LYS A 3 -9.06 -0.68 -18.86
N VAL A 4 -7.77 -0.54 -19.10
CA VAL A 4 -6.71 -0.69 -18.11
C VAL A 4 -6.01 0.65 -17.94
N GLU A 5 -5.91 1.11 -16.71
CA GLU A 5 -5.06 2.23 -16.31
C GLU A 5 -3.97 1.70 -15.39
N THR A 6 -2.74 2.11 -15.62
CA THR A 6 -1.60 1.67 -14.82
C THR A 6 -1.21 2.75 -13.82
N LEU A 7 -1.13 2.38 -12.57
CA LEU A 7 -0.68 3.25 -11.49
C LEU A 7 0.55 2.64 -10.83
N GLY A 8 1.61 3.42 -10.70
CA GLY A 8 2.81 3.06 -9.94
C GLY A 8 2.56 3.15 -8.42
N ALA A 9 1.58 2.36 -7.92
CA ALA A 9 1.29 2.27 -6.50
C ALA A 9 0.92 0.82 -6.15
N GLY A 10 1.61 0.27 -5.15
CA GLY A 10 1.42 -1.10 -4.69
C GLY A 10 2.22 -1.35 -3.42
N GLY A 11 2.25 -2.59 -2.95
CA GLY A 11 2.94 -2.96 -1.71
C GLY A 11 4.44 -2.63 -1.69
N GLY A 12 5.12 -2.74 -2.84
CA GLY A 12 6.54 -2.41 -2.98
C GLY A 12 6.83 -0.92 -3.19
N SER A 13 5.83 -0.05 -3.30
CA SER A 13 6.05 1.39 -3.52
C SER A 13 6.81 2.00 -2.35
N ILE A 14 7.91 2.68 -2.65
CA ILE A 14 8.83 3.25 -1.67
C ILE A 14 8.27 4.58 -1.16
N ALA A 15 8.27 4.73 0.16
CA ALA A 15 7.95 5.98 0.83
C ALA A 15 9.23 6.82 1.01
N HIS A 16 9.18 8.08 0.64
CA HIS A 16 10.30 9.01 0.74
C HIS A 16 9.83 10.45 0.90
N LEU A 17 10.73 11.31 1.33
CA LEU A 17 10.46 12.75 1.40
C LEU A 17 11.06 13.46 0.19
N ASN A 18 10.26 14.33 -0.42
CA ASN A 18 10.70 15.23 -1.49
C ASN A 18 10.28 16.66 -1.11
N GLY A 19 11.26 17.54 -0.91
CA GLY A 19 10.99 18.90 -0.45
C GLY A 19 10.22 18.98 0.87
N GLY A 20 10.41 18.01 1.78
CA GLY A 20 9.69 17.94 3.05
C GLY A 20 8.28 17.33 2.97
N GLN A 21 7.82 16.96 1.79
CA GLN A 21 6.52 16.30 1.59
C GLN A 21 6.68 14.78 1.46
N LEU A 22 5.85 14.04 2.16
CA LEU A 22 5.80 12.58 2.04
C LEU A 22 5.22 12.18 0.68
N GLN A 23 5.98 11.37 -0.04
CA GLN A 23 5.58 10.74 -1.30
C GLN A 23 5.70 9.23 -1.20
N VAL A 24 4.84 8.51 -1.93
CA VAL A 24 4.85 7.05 -2.02
C VAL A 24 4.88 6.65 -3.49
N GLY A 25 5.95 5.94 -3.91
CA GLY A 25 6.21 5.70 -5.32
C GLY A 25 6.62 6.98 -6.08
N PRO A 26 6.76 6.94 -7.41
CA PRO A 26 6.50 5.80 -8.31
C PRO A 26 7.54 4.68 -8.21
N GLU A 27 8.67 4.92 -7.56
CA GLU A 27 9.71 3.93 -7.38
C GLU A 27 9.22 2.78 -6.50
N SER A 28 9.58 1.55 -6.87
CA SER A 28 9.22 0.33 -6.15
C SER A 28 10.45 -0.50 -5.83
N ALA A 29 10.47 -1.10 -4.65
CA ALA A 29 11.48 -2.07 -4.26
C ALA A 29 11.32 -3.42 -4.99
N GLY A 30 10.24 -3.60 -5.73
CA GLY A 30 9.96 -4.85 -6.42
C GLY A 30 9.74 -6.02 -5.47
N SER A 31 10.08 -7.21 -5.95
CA SER A 31 10.10 -8.45 -5.15
C SER A 31 11.50 -8.81 -4.65
N ASN A 32 12.54 -8.22 -5.23
CA ASN A 32 13.94 -8.38 -4.86
C ASN A 32 14.64 -7.02 -5.07
N PRO A 33 15.16 -6.40 -4.01
CA PRO A 33 15.19 -6.86 -2.62
C PRO A 33 13.83 -6.85 -1.91
N GLY A 34 12.80 -6.20 -2.46
CA GLY A 34 11.47 -6.11 -1.88
C GLY A 34 11.39 -5.19 -0.66
N PRO A 35 10.28 -5.25 0.10
CA PRO A 35 10.10 -4.53 1.36
C PRO A 35 11.22 -4.78 2.36
N VAL A 36 11.48 -3.81 3.25
CA VAL A 36 12.49 -3.93 4.32
C VAL A 36 12.21 -5.14 5.21
N ALA A 37 10.94 -5.38 5.51
CA ALA A 37 10.49 -6.51 6.33
C ALA A 37 10.89 -7.88 5.75
N TYR A 38 11.26 -7.96 4.46
CA TYR A 38 11.72 -9.23 3.85
C TYR A 38 13.16 -9.59 4.20
N GLY A 39 13.93 -8.66 4.75
CA GLY A 39 15.32 -8.91 5.17
C GLY A 39 16.28 -9.18 4.01
N GLN A 40 15.99 -8.70 2.80
CA GLN A 40 16.75 -8.98 1.58
C GLN A 40 17.64 -7.80 1.15
N GLY A 41 17.98 -6.89 2.08
CA GLY A 41 18.94 -5.81 1.85
C GLY A 41 18.35 -4.48 1.40
N ASN A 42 17.04 -4.32 1.35
CA ASN A 42 16.41 -3.00 1.20
C ASN A 42 16.42 -2.25 2.53
N ASP A 43 16.70 -0.96 2.49
CA ASP A 43 16.70 -0.07 3.63
C ASP A 43 15.62 1.02 3.56
N ARG A 44 14.94 1.15 2.42
CA ARG A 44 13.91 2.17 2.19
C ARG A 44 12.50 1.62 2.45
N PRO A 45 11.70 2.27 3.32
CA PRO A 45 10.40 1.76 3.71
C PRO A 45 9.41 1.75 2.54
N THR A 46 8.54 0.75 2.53
CA THR A 46 7.50 0.56 1.51
C THR A 46 6.10 0.56 2.13
N VAL A 47 5.08 0.53 1.28
CA VAL A 47 3.68 0.36 1.70
C VAL A 47 3.49 -0.97 2.46
N THR A 48 4.19 -2.03 2.06
CA THR A 48 4.16 -3.32 2.79
C THR A 48 4.73 -3.16 4.20
N ASP A 49 5.86 -2.45 4.36
CA ASP A 49 6.45 -2.21 5.67
C ASP A 49 5.50 -1.44 6.59
N ALA A 50 4.79 -0.45 6.07
CA ALA A 50 3.76 0.27 6.82
C ALA A 50 2.61 -0.65 7.27
N ASN A 51 2.14 -1.55 6.41
CA ASN A 51 1.11 -2.52 6.76
C ASN A 51 1.60 -3.54 7.82
N VAL A 52 2.86 -3.96 7.75
CA VAL A 52 3.50 -4.85 8.74
C VAL A 52 3.58 -4.17 10.10
N VAL A 53 4.08 -2.93 10.16
CA VAL A 53 4.20 -2.16 11.41
C VAL A 53 2.85 -1.90 12.06
N LEU A 54 1.81 -1.68 11.26
CA LEU A 54 0.44 -1.47 11.74
C LEU A 54 -0.31 -2.78 12.06
N GLY A 55 0.35 -3.94 11.98
CA GLY A 55 -0.25 -5.23 12.28
C GLY A 55 -1.33 -5.69 11.30
N ARG A 56 -1.35 -5.13 10.10
CA ARG A 56 -2.32 -5.53 9.04
C ARG A 56 -1.86 -6.75 8.25
N ILE A 57 -0.60 -7.10 8.36
CA ILE A 57 -0.01 -8.32 7.82
C ILE A 57 0.59 -9.10 8.99
N ASP A 58 0.22 -10.35 9.11
CA ASP A 58 0.78 -11.26 10.12
C ASP A 58 2.26 -11.54 9.81
N PRO A 59 3.20 -11.13 10.67
CA PRO A 59 4.62 -11.33 10.41
C PRO A 59 5.05 -12.79 10.48
N ASP A 60 4.31 -13.64 11.19
CA ASP A 60 4.64 -15.05 11.37
C ASP A 60 4.04 -15.94 10.27
N ASN A 61 3.12 -15.37 9.45
CA ASN A 61 2.50 -16.05 8.31
C ASN A 61 2.57 -15.18 7.04
N PRO A 62 3.77 -14.92 6.51
CA PRO A 62 3.93 -14.06 5.34
C PRO A 62 3.27 -14.66 4.10
N ILE A 63 2.62 -13.81 3.32
CA ILE A 63 1.96 -14.20 2.07
C ILE A 63 3.03 -14.58 1.03
N GLY A 64 2.86 -15.72 0.38
CA GLY A 64 3.71 -16.15 -0.74
C GLY A 64 4.68 -17.29 -0.44
N GLY A 65 4.80 -17.76 0.80
CA GLY A 65 5.47 -19.02 1.17
C GLY A 65 6.99 -19.11 0.94
N LYS A 66 7.65 -17.97 0.66
CA LYS A 66 9.10 -17.92 0.46
C LYS A 66 9.88 -17.37 1.66
N LEU A 67 9.18 -16.79 2.61
CA LEU A 67 9.76 -16.19 3.80
C LEU A 67 9.18 -16.90 5.00
N ASP A 68 10.01 -17.20 5.98
CA ASP A 68 9.57 -17.84 7.22
C ASP A 68 8.91 -16.81 8.16
N ARG A 69 9.42 -15.57 8.14
CA ARG A 69 8.93 -14.48 9.00
C ARG A 69 9.29 -13.13 8.39
N LEU A 70 8.49 -12.09 8.74
CA LEU A 70 8.77 -10.70 8.41
C LEU A 70 9.48 -9.99 9.56
N ASP A 71 10.50 -9.19 9.26
CA ASP A 71 11.21 -8.37 10.25
C ASP A 71 10.47 -7.06 10.52
N VAL A 72 9.54 -7.10 11.48
CA VAL A 72 8.76 -5.94 11.93
C VAL A 72 9.66 -4.83 12.47
N ALA A 73 10.72 -5.20 13.22
CA ALA A 73 11.62 -4.23 13.82
C ALA A 73 12.46 -3.49 12.78
N ALA A 74 12.92 -4.18 11.73
CA ALA A 74 13.61 -3.53 10.61
C ALA A 74 12.69 -2.58 9.86
N ALA A 75 11.45 -2.99 9.56
CA ALA A 75 10.44 -2.13 8.94
C ALA A 75 10.17 -0.88 9.77
N ALA A 76 10.00 -1.03 11.09
CA ALA A 76 9.76 0.09 12.00
C ALA A 76 10.94 1.07 12.00
N ARG A 77 12.18 0.58 12.10
CA ARG A 77 13.38 1.42 12.04
C ARG A 77 13.50 2.19 10.71
N ALA A 78 13.20 1.54 9.60
CA ALA A 78 13.25 2.18 8.29
C ALA A 78 12.20 3.30 8.18
N ILE A 79 10.97 3.06 8.62
CA ILE A 79 9.90 4.07 8.65
C ILE A 79 10.30 5.25 9.53
N ASP A 80 10.81 4.99 10.73
CA ASP A 80 11.25 6.05 11.63
C ASP A 80 12.40 6.88 11.01
N THR A 81 13.43 6.24 10.51
CA THR A 81 14.61 6.90 9.94
C THR A 81 14.29 7.75 8.71
N HIS A 82 13.49 7.21 7.80
CA HIS A 82 13.24 7.85 6.51
C HIS A 82 12.04 8.81 6.51
N VAL A 83 11.09 8.63 7.44
CA VAL A 83 9.84 9.40 7.49
C VAL A 83 9.59 9.99 8.87
N GLY A 84 9.47 9.17 9.92
CA GLY A 84 9.04 9.58 11.24
C GLY A 84 9.89 10.67 11.83
N ALA A 85 11.19 10.44 12.03
CA ALA A 85 12.11 11.39 12.62
C ALA A 85 12.20 12.71 11.83
N LYS A 86 12.05 12.66 10.50
CA LYS A 86 12.14 13.84 9.65
C LYS A 86 10.88 14.70 9.67
N LEU A 87 9.72 14.11 9.96
CA LEU A 87 8.43 14.80 10.04
C LEU A 87 7.98 15.06 11.49
N GLY A 88 8.74 14.61 12.48
CA GLY A 88 8.35 14.71 13.89
C GLY A 88 7.16 13.82 14.25
N LEU A 89 7.01 12.69 13.58
CA LEU A 89 5.96 11.71 13.78
C LEU A 89 6.51 10.48 14.51
N SER A 90 5.69 9.85 15.33
CA SER A 90 5.97 8.50 15.81
C SER A 90 5.99 7.50 14.64
N THR A 91 6.61 6.34 14.85
CA THR A 91 6.67 5.28 13.83
C THR A 91 5.29 4.87 13.34
N THR A 92 4.31 4.77 14.26
CA THR A 92 2.92 4.42 13.93
C THR A 92 2.26 5.51 13.08
N GLU A 93 2.37 6.78 13.49
CA GLU A 93 1.83 7.90 12.72
C GLU A 93 2.48 8.02 11.34
N ALA A 94 3.78 7.77 11.24
CA ALA A 94 4.49 7.75 9.96
C ALA A 94 4.02 6.60 9.06
N ALA A 95 3.78 5.41 9.62
CA ALA A 95 3.21 4.28 8.88
C ALA A 95 1.79 4.58 8.38
N GLU A 96 0.94 5.19 9.21
CA GLU A 96 -0.41 5.62 8.81
C GLU A 96 -0.36 6.70 7.72
N ALA A 97 0.57 7.66 7.82
CA ALA A 97 0.77 8.69 6.80
C ALA A 97 1.17 8.07 5.44
N ILE A 98 2.07 7.09 5.44
CA ILE A 98 2.46 6.34 4.23
C ILE A 98 1.22 5.70 3.57
N LEU A 99 0.38 5.02 4.35
CA LEU A 99 -0.82 4.39 3.81
C LEU A 99 -1.85 5.42 3.33
N THR A 100 -1.98 6.54 4.02
CA THR A 100 -2.88 7.64 3.59
C THR A 100 -2.47 8.18 2.23
N VAL A 101 -1.18 8.44 2.02
CA VAL A 101 -0.67 8.91 0.72
C VAL A 101 -0.87 7.85 -0.36
N ALA A 102 -0.56 6.58 -0.08
CA ALA A 102 -0.76 5.48 -1.03
C ALA A 102 -2.24 5.34 -1.43
N ASN A 103 -3.14 5.35 -0.44
CA ASN A 103 -4.59 5.24 -0.66
C ASN A 103 -5.13 6.42 -1.47
N SER A 104 -4.71 7.65 -1.18
CA SER A 104 -5.11 8.83 -1.93
C SER A 104 -4.71 8.75 -3.40
N ARG A 105 -3.52 8.23 -3.71
CA ARG A 105 -3.09 8.00 -5.09
C ARG A 105 -3.94 6.94 -5.79
N MET A 106 -4.22 5.82 -5.11
CA MET A 106 -5.09 4.76 -5.66
C MET A 106 -6.52 5.26 -5.89
N ALA A 107 -7.08 5.99 -4.93
CA ALA A 107 -8.39 6.61 -5.07
C ALA A 107 -8.46 7.59 -6.25
N GLY A 108 -7.41 8.39 -6.43
CA GLY A 108 -7.27 9.29 -7.60
C GLY A 108 -7.35 8.53 -8.93
N ALA A 109 -6.63 7.41 -9.05
CA ALA A 109 -6.67 6.59 -10.26
C ALA A 109 -8.06 5.98 -10.51
N ILE A 110 -8.75 5.53 -9.47
CA ILE A 110 -10.13 5.01 -9.60
C ILE A 110 -11.07 6.13 -10.06
N ARG A 111 -10.91 7.36 -9.56
CA ARG A 111 -11.72 8.51 -9.99
C ARG A 111 -11.51 8.82 -11.47
N LEU A 112 -10.27 8.77 -11.98
CA LEU A 112 -9.96 8.97 -13.40
C LEU A 112 -10.70 8.01 -14.32
N VAL A 113 -10.85 6.75 -13.91
CA VAL A 113 -11.54 5.75 -14.74
C VAL A 113 -13.04 5.68 -14.49
N SER A 114 -13.55 6.37 -13.49
CA SER A 114 -14.97 6.39 -13.11
C SER A 114 -15.57 7.79 -13.22
N ILE A 115 -15.39 8.63 -12.20
CA ILE A 115 -16.05 9.94 -12.07
C ILE A 115 -15.73 10.86 -13.25
N GLU A 116 -14.48 10.95 -13.63
CA GLU A 116 -14.06 11.82 -14.76
C GLU A 116 -14.58 11.34 -16.11
N ARG A 117 -15.04 10.09 -16.18
CA ARG A 117 -15.72 9.53 -17.37
C ARG A 117 -17.25 9.55 -17.25
N GLY A 118 -17.79 10.22 -16.23
CA GLY A 118 -19.23 10.35 -16.02
C GLY A 118 -19.90 9.14 -15.38
N PHE A 119 -19.12 8.21 -14.79
CA PHE A 119 -19.68 7.08 -14.05
C PHE A 119 -19.83 7.41 -12.57
N ASP A 120 -20.97 7.05 -11.99
CA ASP A 120 -21.20 7.14 -10.55
C ASP A 120 -20.59 5.91 -9.84
N PRO A 121 -19.56 6.09 -8.98
CA PRO A 121 -18.91 4.99 -8.27
C PRO A 121 -19.87 4.15 -7.43
N LYS A 122 -20.96 4.73 -6.92
CA LYS A 122 -21.98 4.03 -6.12
C LYS A 122 -22.68 2.91 -6.88
N ARG A 123 -22.63 2.92 -8.20
CA ARG A 123 -23.23 1.91 -9.07
C ARG A 123 -22.33 0.71 -9.33
N PHE A 124 -21.08 0.76 -8.85
CA PHE A 124 -20.08 -0.29 -9.09
C PHE A 124 -19.70 -0.98 -7.79
N ALA A 125 -19.22 -2.22 -7.93
CA ALA A 125 -18.51 -2.93 -6.89
C ALA A 125 -17.01 -2.80 -7.14
N PHE A 126 -16.24 -2.55 -6.09
CA PHE A 126 -14.80 -2.61 -6.12
C PHE A 126 -14.36 -4.05 -5.83
N MET A 127 -13.51 -4.60 -6.68
CA MET A 127 -12.96 -5.94 -6.47
C MET A 127 -11.42 -5.85 -6.42
N PRO A 128 -10.85 -5.71 -5.21
CA PRO A 128 -9.41 -5.77 -5.04
C PRO A 128 -8.91 -7.19 -5.16
N PHE A 129 -7.82 -7.38 -5.88
CA PHE A 129 -7.14 -8.66 -6.03
C PHE A 129 -5.61 -8.47 -6.02
N GLY A 130 -4.86 -9.57 -6.03
CA GLY A 130 -3.42 -9.57 -5.83
C GLY A 130 -3.03 -9.59 -4.34
N GLY A 131 -1.75 -9.76 -4.04
CA GLY A 131 -1.23 -9.99 -2.69
C GLY A 131 -1.56 -8.90 -1.67
N GLY A 132 -1.57 -7.62 -2.06
CA GLY A 132 -1.81 -6.49 -1.15
C GLY A 132 -3.13 -5.75 -1.39
N GLY A 133 -3.85 -6.04 -2.48
CA GLY A 133 -5.02 -5.24 -2.89
C GLY A 133 -6.14 -5.18 -1.85
N ALA A 134 -6.41 -6.29 -1.19
CA ALA A 134 -7.47 -6.40 -0.19
C ALA A 134 -7.23 -5.51 1.05
N LEU A 135 -5.97 -5.22 1.40
CA LEU A 135 -5.60 -4.37 2.54
C LEU A 135 -6.08 -2.92 2.38
N HIS A 136 -6.30 -2.49 1.14
CA HIS A 136 -6.74 -1.13 0.80
C HIS A 136 -8.24 -1.02 0.56
N ALA A 137 -9.00 -2.12 0.62
CA ALA A 137 -10.42 -2.15 0.26
C ALA A 137 -11.27 -1.16 1.06
N GLY A 138 -11.10 -1.11 2.39
CA GLY A 138 -11.84 -0.20 3.25
C GLY A 138 -11.58 1.28 2.94
N ALA A 139 -10.30 1.64 2.71
CA ALA A 139 -9.93 3.00 2.33
C ALA A 139 -10.53 3.38 0.97
N MET A 140 -10.49 2.47 -0.01
CA MET A 140 -11.06 2.74 -1.34
C MET A 140 -12.57 2.93 -1.28
N LEU A 141 -13.29 2.19 -0.45
CA LEU A 141 -14.72 2.42 -0.23
C LEU A 141 -14.99 3.83 0.31
N ALA A 142 -14.25 4.24 1.34
CA ALA A 142 -14.42 5.55 1.95
C ALA A 142 -13.99 6.69 1.02
N ASP A 143 -12.79 6.60 0.45
CA ASP A 143 -12.17 7.71 -0.29
C ASP A 143 -12.81 7.95 -1.66
N VAL A 144 -13.29 6.89 -2.31
CA VAL A 144 -13.94 7.00 -3.64
C VAL A 144 -15.44 7.15 -3.53
N GLY A 145 -16.03 6.73 -2.41
CA GLY A 145 -17.48 6.68 -2.23
C GLY A 145 -18.14 5.49 -2.91
N LEU A 146 -17.43 4.36 -2.97
CA LEU A 146 -17.96 3.10 -3.51
C LEU A 146 -18.97 2.49 -2.55
N ALA A 147 -20.02 1.87 -3.09
CA ALA A 147 -21.08 1.27 -2.25
C ALA A 147 -20.65 -0.07 -1.62
N ARG A 148 -19.78 -0.81 -2.28
CA ARG A 148 -19.38 -2.15 -1.84
C ARG A 148 -18.05 -2.58 -2.43
N ALA A 149 -17.35 -3.47 -1.70
CA ALA A 149 -16.21 -4.21 -2.20
C ALA A 149 -16.50 -5.72 -2.16
N ILE A 150 -15.95 -6.44 -3.11
CA ILE A 150 -15.99 -7.90 -3.20
C ILE A 150 -14.55 -8.38 -3.08
N VAL A 151 -14.20 -8.99 -1.96
CA VAL A 151 -12.88 -9.59 -1.76
C VAL A 151 -13.00 -11.09 -2.04
N PRO A 152 -12.33 -11.62 -3.08
CA PRO A 152 -12.32 -13.06 -3.34
C PRO A 152 -11.73 -13.82 -2.16
N ARG A 153 -12.10 -15.10 -2.01
CA ARG A 153 -11.57 -15.96 -0.94
C ARG A 153 -10.05 -16.06 -0.96
N TYR A 154 -9.47 -16.03 -2.16
CA TYR A 154 -8.02 -16.11 -2.40
C TYR A 154 -7.56 -14.95 -3.30
N PRO A 155 -7.57 -13.72 -2.79
CA PRO A 155 -7.32 -12.54 -3.63
C PRO A 155 -5.91 -12.49 -4.24
N GLY A 156 -4.96 -13.20 -3.64
CA GLY A 156 -3.58 -13.24 -4.12
C GLY A 156 -3.36 -14.11 -5.38
N VAL A 157 -4.33 -14.92 -5.76
CA VAL A 157 -4.26 -15.87 -6.89
C VAL A 157 -5.48 -15.78 -7.81
N THR A 158 -6.22 -14.69 -7.74
CA THR A 158 -7.39 -14.43 -8.57
C THR A 158 -7.02 -13.71 -9.85
#